data_2268909908aac86a5c188241faa4bf9b
#
_entry.id   2268909908aac86a5c188241faa4bf9b
#
_cell.length_a   1.000
_cell.length_b   1.000
_cell.length_c   1.000
_cell.angle_alpha   90.00
_cell.angle_beta   90.00
_cell.angle_gamma   90.00
#
_symmetry.space_group_name_H-M   'P 1'
#
loop_
_entity.id
_entity.type
_entity.pdbx_description
1 polymer ?
#
loop_
_entity_poly.entity_id
_entity_poly.type
_entity_poly.pdbx_seq_one_letter_code
_entity_poly.pdbx_strand_id
1 'polypeptide(L)'
;IPGALGIGPKTALELIKADKYDLRIASLRWGNTPMNALNEQNPDHKLILDRMIYEGKLDKQPDLHIQVTVPNEFQKIGKKNLGITAGLEATAIPKHWVDGMNRMDLNIVPAEFVKEIMLQTKYEEKQGEEVVGVHSVKTPIEVLFEGYDEKIYGKTKKFSEDLVTEMNKIS
;
A
#
# COMPACT_ATOMS: atom_id res chain seq x y z
N ILE A 1 12.59 -4.80 -2.49
CA ILE A 1 12.46 -5.01 -1.03
C ILE A 1 11.22 -5.86 -0.82
N PRO A 2 11.35 -7.12 -0.33
CA PRO A 2 10.18 -8.01 -0.16
C PRO A 2 9.15 -7.51 0.85
N GLY A 3 9.51 -6.61 1.75
CA GLY A 3 8.66 -6.17 2.85
C GLY A 3 7.52 -5.21 2.45
N ALA A 4 7.81 -4.17 1.67
CA ALA A 4 6.80 -3.18 1.30
C ALA A 4 5.78 -3.70 0.26
N LEU A 5 6.17 -4.69 -0.54
CA LEU A 5 5.30 -5.37 -1.51
C LEU A 5 4.52 -6.56 -0.90
N GLY A 6 4.81 -6.92 0.34
CA GLY A 6 4.23 -8.11 0.99
C GLY A 6 2.74 -8.00 1.34
N ILE A 7 2.22 -6.78 1.54
CA ILE A 7 0.80 -6.57 1.87
C ILE A 7 -0.08 -6.88 0.68
N GLY A 8 0.28 -6.38 -0.51
CA GLY A 8 -0.51 -6.57 -1.73
C GLY A 8 -0.73 -8.04 -2.11
N PRO A 9 0.33 -8.88 -2.27
CA PRO A 9 0.17 -10.28 -2.65
C PRO A 9 -0.56 -11.13 -1.60
N LYS A 10 -0.29 -10.93 -0.31
CA LYS A 10 -0.99 -11.65 0.77
C LYS A 10 -2.46 -11.28 0.82
N THR A 11 -2.80 -10.00 0.77
CA THR A 11 -4.18 -9.54 0.75
C THR A 11 -4.92 -10.06 -0.48
N ALA A 12 -4.29 -10.02 -1.66
CA ALA A 12 -4.85 -10.57 -2.88
C ALA A 12 -5.13 -12.07 -2.73
N LEU A 13 -4.19 -12.84 -2.16
CA LEU A 13 -4.34 -14.27 -1.94
C LEU A 13 -5.50 -14.60 -0.98
N GLU A 14 -5.65 -13.86 0.11
CA GLU A 14 -6.76 -14.05 1.05
C GLU A 14 -8.12 -13.71 0.40
N LEU A 15 -8.19 -12.66 -0.41
CA LEU A 15 -9.39 -12.33 -1.17
C LEU A 15 -9.73 -13.40 -2.21
N ILE A 16 -8.72 -13.99 -2.87
CA ILE A 16 -8.88 -15.11 -3.79
C ILE A 16 -9.43 -16.34 -3.06
N LYS A 17 -8.80 -16.70 -1.93
CA LYS A 17 -9.19 -17.88 -1.12
C LYS A 17 -10.58 -17.74 -0.51
N ALA A 18 -11.03 -16.50 -0.25
CA ALA A 18 -12.39 -16.24 0.22
C ALA A 18 -13.48 -16.59 -0.82
N ASP A 19 -13.13 -16.69 -2.10
CA ASP A 19 -13.99 -17.07 -3.24
C ASP A 19 -15.35 -16.33 -3.31
N LYS A 20 -15.32 -15.05 -2.89
CA LYS A 20 -16.52 -14.20 -2.85
C LYS A 20 -16.50 -13.11 -3.92
N TYR A 21 -15.37 -12.92 -4.61
CA TYR A 21 -15.14 -11.80 -5.49
C TYR A 21 -14.54 -12.22 -6.82
N ASP A 22 -15.00 -11.63 -7.92
CA ASP A 22 -14.30 -11.69 -9.20
C ASP A 22 -13.11 -10.73 -9.14
N LEU A 23 -11.99 -11.23 -8.62
CA LEU A 23 -10.79 -10.44 -8.41
C LEU A 23 -9.93 -10.40 -9.68
N ARG A 24 -9.53 -9.20 -10.08
CA ARG A 24 -8.54 -8.96 -11.13
C ARG A 24 -7.35 -8.20 -10.54
N ILE A 25 -6.15 -8.56 -10.94
CA ILE A 25 -4.92 -8.02 -10.38
C ILE A 25 -4.14 -7.32 -11.46
N ALA A 26 -3.88 -6.02 -11.27
CA ALA A 26 -2.96 -5.25 -12.11
C ALA A 26 -1.63 -5.09 -11.36
N SER A 27 -0.55 -5.44 -12.03
CA SER A 27 0.79 -5.20 -11.49
C SER A 27 1.18 -3.74 -11.65
N LEU A 28 1.58 -3.09 -10.56
CA LEU A 28 2.21 -1.78 -10.60
C LEU A 28 3.72 -1.94 -10.71
N ARG A 29 4.32 -1.22 -11.64
CA ARG A 29 5.77 -1.21 -11.80
C ARG A 29 6.39 -0.30 -10.75
N TRP A 30 7.27 -0.85 -9.91
CA TRP A 30 8.00 -0.10 -8.91
C TRP A 30 9.43 0.17 -9.39
N GLY A 31 9.62 1.31 -10.07
CA GLY A 31 10.92 1.68 -10.63
C GLY A 31 11.49 0.61 -11.55
N ASN A 32 12.76 0.26 -11.33
CA ASN A 32 13.49 -0.79 -12.08
C ASN A 32 13.49 -2.14 -11.36
N THR A 33 12.61 -2.36 -10.40
CA THR A 33 12.52 -3.63 -9.66
C THR A 33 12.15 -4.78 -10.62
N PRO A 34 12.87 -5.92 -10.57
CA PRO A 34 12.53 -7.08 -11.39
C PRO A 34 11.11 -7.59 -11.10
N MET A 35 10.36 -7.92 -12.15
CA MET A 35 8.99 -8.44 -12.09
C MET A 35 8.95 -9.97 -12.01
N ASN A 36 9.84 -10.59 -11.23
CA ASN A 36 10.03 -12.03 -11.15
C ASN A 36 9.76 -12.63 -9.76
N ALA A 37 8.98 -11.93 -8.93
CA ALA A 37 8.69 -12.36 -7.56
C ALA A 37 7.72 -13.54 -7.49
N LEU A 38 6.93 -13.79 -8.53
CA LEU A 38 5.96 -14.88 -8.60
C LEU A 38 6.53 -16.05 -9.39
N ASN A 39 6.29 -17.28 -8.89
CA ASN A 39 6.72 -18.53 -9.50
C ASN A 39 5.49 -19.39 -9.80
N GLU A 40 5.29 -19.76 -11.07
CA GLU A 40 4.17 -20.59 -11.54
C GLU A 40 4.11 -21.98 -10.90
N GLN A 41 5.25 -22.49 -10.44
CA GLN A 41 5.33 -23.78 -9.77
C GLN A 41 4.79 -23.74 -8.32
N ASN A 42 4.65 -22.55 -7.75
CA ASN A 42 4.04 -22.35 -6.44
C ASN A 42 2.53 -22.22 -6.60
N PRO A 43 1.71 -23.10 -5.99
CA PRO A 43 0.24 -23.06 -6.14
C PRO A 43 -0.39 -21.72 -5.72
N ASP A 44 0.09 -21.09 -4.66
CA ASP A 44 -0.42 -19.81 -4.19
C ASP A 44 -0.06 -18.66 -5.16
N HIS A 45 1.15 -18.69 -5.72
CA HIS A 45 1.56 -17.72 -6.74
C HIS A 45 0.76 -17.91 -8.04
N LYS A 46 0.47 -19.15 -8.41
CA LYS A 46 -0.35 -19.47 -9.58
C LYS A 46 -1.76 -18.87 -9.46
N LEU A 47 -2.38 -18.94 -8.29
CA LEU A 47 -3.69 -18.32 -8.05
C LEU A 47 -3.69 -16.81 -8.33
N ILE A 48 -2.59 -16.13 -8.02
CA ILE A 48 -2.40 -14.70 -8.31
C ILE A 48 -2.19 -14.49 -9.81
N LEU A 49 -1.28 -15.26 -10.43
CA LEU A 49 -0.95 -15.16 -11.85
C LEU A 49 -2.17 -15.38 -12.75
N ASP A 50 -3.02 -16.36 -12.43
CA ASP A 50 -4.24 -16.66 -13.19
C ASP A 50 -5.28 -15.51 -13.17
N ARG A 51 -5.12 -14.54 -12.26
CA ARG A 51 -5.99 -13.37 -12.13
C ARG A 51 -5.36 -12.05 -12.57
N MET A 52 -4.11 -12.12 -13.01
CA MET A 52 -3.43 -10.93 -13.53
C MET A 52 -4.04 -10.48 -14.85
N ILE A 53 -4.25 -9.18 -14.96
CA ILE A 53 -4.61 -8.53 -16.22
C ILE A 53 -3.34 -7.96 -16.85
N TYR A 54 -3.12 -8.36 -18.08
CA TYR A 54 -2.06 -7.82 -18.90
C TYR A 54 -2.64 -6.71 -19.78
N GLU A 55 -1.85 -5.66 -20.05
CA GLU A 55 -2.24 -4.50 -20.85
C GLU A 55 -3.24 -3.52 -20.21
N GLY A 56 -3.56 -3.69 -18.93
CA GLY A 56 -4.39 -2.74 -18.17
C GLY A 56 -5.82 -2.60 -18.65
N LYS A 57 -6.32 -3.52 -19.50
CA LYS A 57 -7.69 -3.48 -20.02
C LYS A 57 -8.62 -4.30 -19.13
N LEU A 58 -9.63 -3.64 -18.62
CA LEU A 58 -10.77 -4.25 -17.95
C LEU A 58 -11.97 -4.24 -18.91
N ASP A 59 -12.70 -5.36 -18.99
CA ASP A 59 -13.90 -5.46 -19.81
C ASP A 59 -15.04 -4.59 -19.29
N LYS A 60 -15.03 -4.30 -18.02
CA LYS A 60 -16.03 -3.45 -17.33
C LYS A 60 -15.38 -2.65 -16.19
N GLN A 61 -16.02 -1.54 -15.82
CA GLN A 61 -15.63 -0.79 -14.64
C GLN A 61 -15.79 -1.66 -13.37
N PRO A 62 -14.76 -1.83 -12.53
CA PRO A 62 -14.86 -2.60 -11.30
C PRO A 62 -15.76 -1.90 -10.28
N ASP A 63 -16.49 -2.68 -9.48
CA ASP A 63 -17.29 -2.12 -8.39
C ASP A 63 -16.39 -1.52 -7.30
N LEU A 64 -15.26 -2.16 -7.00
CA LEU A 64 -14.23 -1.67 -6.11
C LEU A 64 -12.85 -1.75 -6.78
N HIS A 65 -12.13 -0.65 -6.75
CA HIS A 65 -10.71 -0.57 -7.14
C HIS A 65 -9.87 -0.31 -5.90
N ILE A 66 -8.92 -1.20 -5.62
CA ILE A 66 -7.95 -1.07 -4.52
C ILE A 66 -6.59 -0.79 -5.13
N GLN A 67 -5.94 0.28 -4.71
CA GLN A 67 -4.61 0.65 -5.17
C GLN A 67 -3.64 0.80 -4.01
N VAL A 68 -2.53 0.06 -4.05
CA VAL A 68 -1.47 0.07 -3.03
C VAL A 68 -0.24 0.73 -3.63
N THR A 69 -0.06 2.01 -3.37
CA THR A 69 1.05 2.81 -3.89
C THR A 69 1.17 4.15 -3.15
N VAL A 70 2.01 5.06 -3.65
CA VAL A 70 2.11 6.44 -3.17
C VAL A 70 0.90 7.28 -3.62
N PRO A 71 0.36 8.17 -2.79
CA PRO A 71 -0.90 8.85 -3.06
C PRO A 71 -0.99 9.63 -4.37
N ASN A 72 0.11 10.21 -4.86
CA ASN A 72 0.09 10.93 -6.13
C ASN A 72 -0.25 10.03 -7.34
N GLU A 73 -0.05 8.72 -7.22
CA GLU A 73 -0.38 7.73 -8.26
C GLU A 73 -1.81 7.20 -8.17
N PHE A 74 -2.54 7.51 -7.11
CA PHE A 74 -3.92 7.06 -6.95
C PHE A 74 -4.80 7.54 -8.10
N GLN A 75 -5.59 6.61 -8.65
CA GLN A 75 -6.48 6.84 -9.78
C GLN A 75 -7.90 6.39 -9.47
N LYS A 76 -8.87 7.19 -9.91
CA LYS A 76 -10.28 6.86 -9.77
C LYS A 76 -10.73 5.99 -10.95
N ILE A 77 -10.68 4.67 -10.78
CA ILE A 77 -10.98 3.68 -11.83
C ILE A 77 -12.30 2.96 -11.54
N GLY A 78 -12.52 2.55 -10.29
CA GLY A 78 -13.70 1.83 -9.86
C GLY A 78 -14.91 2.72 -9.58
N LYS A 79 -16.08 2.11 -9.37
CA LYS A 79 -17.24 2.81 -8.81
C LYS A 79 -16.93 3.30 -7.39
N LYS A 80 -16.19 2.48 -6.63
CA LYS A 80 -15.56 2.82 -5.35
C LYS A 80 -14.05 2.63 -5.45
N ASN A 81 -13.28 3.50 -4.79
CA ASN A 81 -11.84 3.55 -4.90
C ASN A 81 -11.19 3.64 -3.51
N LEU A 82 -10.35 2.66 -3.21
CA LEU A 82 -9.63 2.53 -1.95
C LEU A 82 -8.14 2.72 -2.20
N GLY A 83 -7.55 3.73 -1.57
CA GLY A 83 -6.10 3.96 -1.59
C GLY A 83 -5.44 3.39 -0.33
N ILE A 84 -4.39 2.60 -0.48
CA ILE A 84 -3.57 2.10 0.63
C ILE A 84 -2.15 2.62 0.44
N THR A 85 -1.61 3.28 1.45
CA THR A 85 -0.25 3.83 1.41
C THR A 85 0.45 3.71 2.75
N ALA A 86 1.75 3.44 2.72
CA ALA A 86 2.58 3.41 3.93
C ALA A 86 2.75 4.80 4.57
N GLY A 87 2.55 5.87 3.79
CA GLY A 87 2.79 7.23 4.24
C GLY A 87 4.27 7.64 4.19
N LEU A 88 4.58 8.69 4.92
CA LEU A 88 5.94 9.21 5.09
C LEU A 88 6.22 9.46 6.56
N GLU A 89 7.45 9.25 6.97
CA GLU A 89 7.99 9.67 8.28
C GLU A 89 8.42 11.15 8.21
N ALA A 90 7.44 12.04 8.10
CA ALA A 90 7.62 13.48 7.94
C ALA A 90 6.58 14.24 8.77
N THR A 91 6.71 15.55 8.87
CA THR A 91 5.76 16.42 9.58
C THR A 91 4.60 16.90 8.72
N ALA A 92 4.69 16.73 7.40
CA ALA A 92 3.64 17.05 6.43
C ALA A 92 3.81 16.22 5.17
N ILE A 93 2.72 16.01 4.43
CA ILE A 93 2.73 15.33 3.14
C ILE A 93 2.76 16.37 2.00
N PRO A 94 3.33 16.05 0.82
CA PRO A 94 3.35 16.96 -0.33
C PRO A 94 1.93 17.28 -0.83
N LYS A 95 1.75 18.47 -1.43
CA LYS A 95 0.44 18.91 -1.95
C LYS A 95 -0.18 17.93 -2.94
N HIS A 96 0.63 17.37 -3.86
CA HIS A 96 0.16 16.38 -4.84
C HIS A 96 -0.27 15.04 -4.22
N TRP A 97 0.16 14.75 -2.98
CA TRP A 97 -0.36 13.61 -2.21
C TRP A 97 -1.76 13.90 -1.68
N VAL A 98 -2.01 15.14 -1.22
CA VAL A 98 -3.36 15.58 -0.83
C VAL A 98 -4.34 15.42 -2.00
N ASP A 99 -3.91 15.83 -3.21
CA ASP A 99 -4.71 15.65 -4.43
C ASP A 99 -5.01 14.18 -4.72
N GLY A 100 -4.01 13.33 -4.55
CA GLY A 100 -4.15 11.89 -4.73
C GLY A 100 -5.13 11.26 -3.77
N MET A 101 -4.99 11.54 -2.49
CA MET A 101 -5.88 11.05 -1.45
C MET A 101 -7.33 11.49 -1.66
N ASN A 102 -7.53 12.75 -2.09
CA ASN A 102 -8.86 13.29 -2.36
C ASN A 102 -9.54 12.67 -3.60
N ARG A 103 -8.82 11.89 -4.42
CA ARG A 103 -9.42 11.09 -5.51
C ARG A 103 -10.08 9.79 -5.02
N MET A 104 -9.75 9.34 -3.82
CA MET A 104 -10.25 8.09 -3.26
C MET A 104 -11.57 8.28 -2.49
N ASP A 105 -12.34 7.22 -2.33
CA ASP A 105 -13.51 7.20 -1.44
C ASP A 105 -13.08 6.91 0.00
N LEU A 106 -11.98 6.18 0.19
CA LEU A 106 -11.37 5.86 1.46
C LEU A 106 -9.86 5.67 1.29
N ASN A 107 -9.09 6.15 2.25
CA ASN A 107 -7.65 5.92 2.35
C ASN A 107 -7.33 5.07 3.56
N ILE A 108 -6.40 4.13 3.43
CA ILE A 108 -5.88 3.30 4.52
C ILE A 108 -4.40 3.57 4.71
N VAL A 109 -4.01 3.72 5.96
CA VAL A 109 -2.63 3.94 6.40
C VAL A 109 -2.27 2.97 7.54
N PRO A 110 -0.98 2.65 7.77
CA PRO A 110 -0.59 1.63 8.73
C PRO A 110 -0.57 2.09 10.20
N ALA A 111 -0.61 3.40 10.47
CA ALA A 111 -0.45 3.92 11.82
C ALA A 111 -1.23 5.22 12.06
N GLU A 112 -1.64 5.43 13.31
CA GLU A 112 -2.35 6.66 13.72
C GLU A 112 -1.51 7.91 13.46
N PHE A 113 -0.23 7.87 13.73
CA PHE A 113 0.68 8.99 13.48
C PHE A 113 0.70 9.41 12.00
N VAL A 114 0.65 8.46 11.06
CA VAL A 114 0.56 8.74 9.62
C VAL A 114 -0.77 9.42 9.29
N LYS A 115 -1.88 8.91 9.84
CA LYS A 115 -3.21 9.52 9.71
C LYS A 115 -3.23 10.95 10.22
N GLU A 116 -2.67 11.19 11.40
CA GLU A 116 -2.59 12.53 12.00
C GLU A 116 -1.83 13.52 11.11
N ILE A 117 -0.65 13.15 10.63
CA ILE A 117 0.14 13.99 9.73
C ILE A 117 -0.64 14.35 8.46
N MET A 118 -1.33 13.38 7.86
CA MET A 118 -2.13 13.60 6.66
C MET A 118 -3.30 14.56 6.92
N LEU A 119 -3.98 14.44 8.05
CA LEU A 119 -5.09 15.32 8.44
C LEU A 119 -4.63 16.71 8.85
N GLN A 120 -3.46 16.83 9.47
CA GLN A 120 -2.90 18.11 9.90
C GLN A 120 -2.28 18.90 8.74
N THR A 121 -1.89 18.23 7.64
CA THR A 121 -1.31 18.90 6.48
C THR A 121 -2.33 19.81 5.80
N LYS A 122 -2.01 21.11 5.73
CA LYS A 122 -2.85 22.14 5.15
C LYS A 122 -1.99 23.07 4.30
N TYR A 123 -2.50 23.41 3.12
CA TYR A 123 -1.89 24.40 2.22
C TYR A 123 -2.85 25.55 2.00
N GLU A 124 -2.37 26.77 2.16
CA GLU A 124 -3.14 27.96 1.84
C GLU A 124 -3.32 28.07 0.32
N GLU A 125 -4.55 28.31 -0.10
CA GLU A 125 -4.87 28.69 -1.48
C GLU A 125 -4.97 30.20 -1.54
N LYS A 126 -4.09 30.84 -2.34
CA LYS A 126 -3.99 32.31 -2.44
C LYS A 126 -4.41 32.77 -3.82
N GLN A 127 -5.13 33.87 -3.84
CA GLN A 127 -5.41 34.68 -5.05
C GLN A 127 -4.76 36.04 -4.85
N GLY A 128 -3.58 36.25 -5.45
CA GLY A 128 -2.71 37.35 -5.11
C GLY A 128 -2.15 37.22 -3.69
N GLU A 129 -2.36 38.24 -2.83
CA GLU A 129 -1.94 38.19 -1.42
C GLU A 129 -3.02 37.64 -0.47
N GLU A 130 -4.25 37.48 -0.95
CA GLU A 130 -5.40 37.06 -0.15
C GLU A 130 -5.49 35.53 -0.07
N VAL A 131 -5.71 34.97 1.15
CA VAL A 131 -5.98 33.55 1.37
C VAL A 131 -7.45 33.31 1.10
N VAL A 132 -7.75 32.58 0.02
CA VAL A 132 -9.12 32.28 -0.42
C VAL A 132 -9.62 30.89 -0.01
N GLY A 133 -8.73 30.03 0.48
CA GLY A 133 -9.10 28.68 0.91
C GLY A 133 -7.97 27.90 1.54
N VAL A 134 -8.29 26.66 1.94
CA VAL A 134 -7.35 25.70 2.49
C VAL A 134 -7.45 24.39 1.72
N HIS A 135 -6.35 23.96 1.15
CA HIS A 135 -6.21 22.66 0.52
C HIS A 135 -5.72 21.64 1.52
N SER A 136 -6.51 20.62 1.78
CA SER A 136 -6.25 19.55 2.76
C SER A 136 -6.91 18.25 2.34
N VAL A 137 -6.58 17.16 3.02
CA VAL A 137 -7.26 15.87 2.82
C VAL A 137 -8.70 15.99 3.36
N LYS A 138 -9.67 15.67 2.49
CA LYS A 138 -11.11 15.72 2.77
C LYS A 138 -11.75 14.34 2.82
N THR A 139 -11.09 13.34 2.27
CA THR A 139 -11.57 11.95 2.22
C THR A 139 -11.26 11.24 3.53
N PRO A 140 -12.09 10.26 3.95
CA PRO A 140 -11.84 9.47 5.15
C PRO A 140 -10.48 8.78 5.11
N ILE A 141 -9.82 8.69 6.26
CA ILE A 141 -8.59 7.93 6.48
C ILE A 141 -8.83 6.97 7.63
N GLU A 142 -8.60 5.68 7.38
CA GLU A 142 -8.66 4.64 8.40
C GLU A 142 -7.28 4.04 8.63
N VAL A 143 -7.04 3.59 9.86
CA VAL A 143 -5.81 2.91 10.23
C VAL A 143 -6.02 1.42 10.18
N LEU A 144 -5.19 0.74 9.39
CA LEU A 144 -5.08 -0.71 9.37
C LEU A 144 -3.62 -1.07 9.61
N PHE A 145 -3.32 -1.50 10.83
CA PHE A 145 -1.97 -1.91 11.21
C PHE A 145 -1.49 -3.10 10.38
N GLU A 146 -0.24 -3.05 9.95
CA GLU A 146 0.40 -4.15 9.24
C GLU A 146 0.66 -5.32 10.20
N GLY A 147 0.01 -6.45 9.93
CA GLY A 147 0.27 -7.68 10.65
C GLY A 147 1.58 -8.35 10.23
N TYR A 148 2.06 -9.27 11.03
CA TYR A 148 3.19 -10.14 10.70
C TYR A 148 2.84 -11.61 10.93
N ASP A 149 3.53 -12.49 10.24
CA ASP A 149 3.38 -13.93 10.40
C ASP A 149 4.22 -14.41 11.58
N GLU A 150 3.57 -14.75 12.69
CA GLU A 150 4.21 -15.23 13.93
C GLU A 150 5.00 -16.53 13.75
N LYS A 151 4.70 -17.31 12.71
CA LYS A 151 5.44 -18.55 12.39
C LYS A 151 6.79 -18.25 11.75
N ILE A 152 6.91 -17.08 11.09
CA ILE A 152 8.12 -16.63 10.42
C ILE A 152 8.89 -15.66 11.32
N TYR A 153 8.17 -14.72 11.94
CA TYR A 153 8.74 -13.64 12.75
C TYR A 153 8.38 -13.86 14.22
N GLY A 154 9.30 -14.42 14.98
CA GLY A 154 9.11 -14.65 16.41
C GLY A 154 10.38 -14.36 17.20
N LYS A 155 10.26 -14.25 18.52
CA LYS A 155 11.45 -14.15 19.40
C LYS A 155 12.23 -15.46 19.32
N THR A 156 13.44 -15.37 18.79
CA THR A 156 14.39 -16.48 18.81
C THR A 156 14.84 -16.75 20.24
N LYS A 157 14.52 -17.93 20.77
CA LYS A 157 14.91 -18.32 22.13
C LYS A 157 16.36 -18.72 22.24
N LYS A 158 16.98 -19.14 21.14
CA LYS A 158 18.41 -19.51 21.05
C LYS A 158 18.97 -18.99 19.75
N PHE A 159 20.08 -18.32 19.81
CA PHE A 159 20.87 -17.95 18.64
C PHE A 159 21.88 -19.07 18.36
N SER A 160 22.27 -19.25 17.09
CA SER A 160 23.36 -20.16 16.75
C SER A 160 24.67 -19.68 17.41
N GLU A 161 25.54 -20.60 17.77
CA GLU A 161 26.84 -20.27 18.39
C GLU A 161 27.68 -19.36 17.48
N ASP A 162 27.62 -19.56 16.17
CA ASP A 162 28.29 -18.72 15.19
C ASP A 162 27.78 -17.29 15.23
N LEU A 163 26.46 -17.08 15.31
CA LEU A 163 25.88 -15.74 15.39
C LEU A 163 26.26 -15.04 16.70
N VAL A 164 26.22 -15.76 17.83
CA VAL A 164 26.66 -15.22 19.13
C VAL A 164 28.14 -14.83 19.08
N THR A 165 28.97 -15.66 18.45
CA THR A 165 30.39 -15.40 18.28
C THR A 165 30.63 -14.14 17.42
N GLU A 166 29.90 -13.97 16.33
CA GLU A 166 30.00 -12.77 15.49
C GLU A 166 29.50 -11.50 16.21
N MET A 167 28.40 -11.60 16.95
CA MET A 167 27.89 -10.46 17.75
C MET A 167 28.89 -10.02 18.82
N ASN A 168 29.58 -10.96 19.48
CA ASN A 168 30.60 -10.65 20.51
C ASN A 168 31.87 -10.01 19.95
N LYS A 169 32.08 -10.05 18.62
CA LYS A 169 33.22 -9.34 17.99
C LYS A 169 32.92 -7.85 17.75
N ILE A 170 31.62 -7.47 17.81
CA ILE A 170 31.15 -6.10 17.51
C ILE A 170 30.95 -5.30 18.81
N SER A 171 30.90 -5.96 19.96
CA SER A 171 30.79 -5.36 21.28
C SER A 171 32.20 -5.13 21.88
#